data_08977fe7bd84cd80e4da989b7acc8235
#
_entry.id   08977fe7bd84cd80e4da989b7acc8235
#
_cell.length_a   1.000
_cell.length_b   1.000
_cell.length_c   1.000
_cell.angle_alpha   90.00
_cell.angle_beta   90.00
_cell.angle_gamma   90.00
#
_symmetry.space_group_name_H-M   'P 1'
#
loop_
_entity.id
_entity.type
_entity.pdbx_description
1 polymer ?
#
loop_
_entity_poly.entity_id
_entity_poly.type
_entity_poly.pdbx_seq_one_letter_code
_entity_poly.pdbx_strand_id
1 'polypeptide(L)'
;MILLIGNSIPTPTIPIDVIWEGFIVEKVGVKTRDIQFYSEKGGIIIKVHSKQARDYAKWLEGETWVESYEAACPWDMTRYPHIDHIGIRPAYFETEWASDFLLHYADGRAGVRELVTAGQLQKKADLEKLELSRRYWAALDVSDWKVVIL
;
A
#
# COMPACT_ATOMS: atom_id res chain seq x y z
N MET A 1 -17.08 -1.53 2.34
CA MET A 1 -16.80 -0.16 2.78
C MET A 1 -15.31 0.01 2.98
N ILE A 2 -14.73 1.06 2.42
CA ILE A 2 -13.31 1.37 2.57
C ILE A 2 -13.10 1.99 3.95
N LEU A 3 -12.18 1.39 4.72
CA LEU A 3 -11.80 1.94 6.01
C LEU A 3 -10.69 2.98 5.80
N LEU A 4 -11.00 4.22 6.09
CA LEU A 4 -10.01 5.30 6.08
C LEU A 4 -9.32 5.34 7.43
N ILE A 5 -7.99 5.48 7.39
CA ILE A 5 -7.27 5.81 8.62
C ILE A 5 -7.53 7.28 8.88
N GLY A 6 -8.49 7.55 9.77
CA GLY A 6 -8.66 8.88 10.31
C GLY A 6 -7.46 9.28 11.16
N ASN A 7 -7.66 10.01 12.17
CA ASN A 7 -6.72 10.79 12.94
C ASN A 7 -5.63 10.05 13.72
N SER A 8 -5.49 8.72 13.62
CA SER A 8 -4.56 7.97 14.47
C SER A 8 -3.15 7.82 13.91
N ILE A 9 -2.95 8.10 12.62
CA ILE A 9 -1.66 7.99 11.95
C ILE A 9 -1.37 9.30 11.23
N PRO A 10 -0.39 10.08 11.68
CA PRO A 10 0.00 11.27 10.94
C PRO A 10 0.57 10.84 9.58
N THR A 11 0.00 11.37 8.50
CA THR A 11 0.57 11.19 7.18
C THR A 11 1.88 11.95 7.11
N PRO A 12 2.94 11.35 6.55
CA PRO A 12 4.19 12.08 6.37
C PRO A 12 3.96 13.28 5.46
N THR A 13 4.52 14.41 5.83
CA THR A 13 4.50 15.59 4.97
C THR A 13 5.44 15.37 3.81
N ILE A 14 4.92 15.40 2.59
CA ILE A 14 5.71 15.20 1.38
C ILE A 14 6.07 16.59 0.84
N PRO A 15 7.36 16.90 0.67
CA PRO A 15 7.77 18.14 0.02
C PRO A 15 7.22 18.24 -1.41
N ILE A 16 6.77 19.42 -1.79
CA ILE A 16 6.16 19.66 -3.11
C ILE A 16 7.15 19.37 -4.25
N ASP A 17 8.42 19.65 -4.06
CA ASP A 17 9.48 19.36 -5.02
C ASP A 17 9.61 17.85 -5.29
N VAL A 18 9.45 17.03 -4.26
CA VAL A 18 9.47 15.57 -4.40
C VAL A 18 8.28 15.08 -5.24
N ILE A 19 7.10 15.66 -5.04
CA ILE A 19 5.91 15.34 -5.83
C ILE A 19 6.12 15.75 -7.29
N TRP A 20 6.72 16.92 -7.53
CA TRP A 20 7.02 17.41 -8.86
C TRP A 20 7.97 16.50 -9.63
N GLU A 21 9.04 16.07 -9.03
CA GLU A 21 10.00 15.16 -9.67
C GLU A 21 9.36 13.84 -10.07
N GLY A 22 8.55 13.24 -9.21
CA GLY A 22 7.80 12.02 -9.53
C GLY A 22 6.83 12.21 -10.68
N PHE A 23 6.12 13.33 -10.70
CA PHE A 23 5.18 13.66 -11.75
C PHE A 23 5.85 13.90 -13.11
N ILE A 24 6.99 14.59 -13.13
CA ILE A 24 7.76 14.84 -14.35
C ILE A 24 8.30 13.55 -14.94
N VAL A 25 8.82 12.65 -14.11
CA VAL A 25 9.33 11.36 -14.55
C VAL A 25 8.22 10.52 -15.19
N GLU A 26 7.03 10.50 -14.63
CA GLU A 26 5.88 9.81 -15.22
C GLU A 26 5.48 10.40 -16.56
N LYS A 27 5.44 11.74 -16.68
CA LYS A 27 5.05 12.43 -17.92
C LYS A 27 5.98 12.17 -19.10
N VAL A 28 7.26 11.98 -18.86
CA VAL A 28 8.23 11.73 -19.93
C VAL A 28 8.38 10.25 -20.25
N GLY A 29 7.55 9.38 -19.66
CA GLY A 29 7.58 7.95 -19.93
C GLY A 29 8.83 7.23 -19.44
N VAL A 30 9.59 7.83 -18.55
CA VAL A 30 10.74 7.21 -17.92
C VAL A 30 10.25 6.19 -16.90
N LYS A 31 10.78 4.96 -16.95
CA LYS A 31 10.46 3.94 -15.94
C LYS A 31 10.75 4.49 -14.56
N THR A 32 9.75 4.42 -13.68
CA THR A 32 9.90 4.76 -12.27
C THR A 32 11.01 3.90 -11.70
N ARG A 33 12.05 4.53 -11.19
CA ARG A 33 13.13 3.78 -10.53
C ARG A 33 12.64 3.29 -9.18
N ASP A 34 12.91 2.03 -8.91
CA ASP A 34 12.72 1.52 -7.56
C ASP A 34 13.58 2.31 -6.58
N ILE A 35 12.95 2.75 -5.51
CA ILE A 35 13.63 3.44 -4.44
C ILE A 35 13.98 2.39 -3.38
N GLN A 36 15.25 2.30 -3.05
CA GLN A 36 15.74 1.35 -2.05
C GLN A 36 16.27 2.09 -0.84
N PHE A 37 16.01 1.54 0.33
CA PHE A 37 16.60 2.02 1.57
C PHE A 37 16.70 0.87 2.57
N TYR A 38 17.58 1.01 3.53
CA TYR A 38 17.77 0.02 4.58
C TYR A 38 16.73 0.23 5.69
N SER A 39 16.00 -0.85 6.01
CA SER A 39 15.07 -0.88 7.15
C SER A 39 15.78 -1.46 8.37
N GLU A 40 15.93 -0.67 9.42
CA GLU A 40 16.50 -1.15 10.68
C GLU A 40 15.57 -2.14 11.39
N LYS A 41 14.26 -1.93 11.27
CA LYS A 41 13.26 -2.84 11.87
C LYS A 41 13.34 -4.25 11.31
N GLY A 42 13.50 -4.37 10.00
CA GLY A 42 13.58 -5.68 9.34
C GLY A 42 15.00 -6.19 9.13
N GLY A 43 16.01 -5.34 9.26
CA GLY A 43 17.39 -5.67 8.92
C GLY A 43 17.59 -5.97 7.45
N ILE A 44 16.77 -5.42 6.57
CA ILE A 44 16.76 -5.71 5.13
C ILE A 44 16.65 -4.43 4.32
N ILE A 45 16.99 -4.53 3.04
CA ILE A 45 16.73 -3.47 2.08
C ILE A 45 15.26 -3.53 1.65
N ILE A 46 14.55 -2.43 1.84
CA ILE A 46 13.18 -2.26 1.40
C ILE A 46 13.17 -1.59 0.02
N LYS A 47 12.34 -2.09 -0.87
CA LYS A 47 12.14 -1.54 -2.20
C LYS A 47 10.72 -1.00 -2.30
N VAL A 48 10.59 0.27 -2.67
CA VAL A 48 9.31 0.94 -2.88
C VAL A 48 9.29 1.60 -4.26
N HIS A 49 8.10 1.86 -4.78
CA HIS A 49 7.94 2.35 -6.16
C HIS A 49 7.62 3.85 -6.26
N SER A 50 7.56 4.54 -5.13
CA SER A 50 7.33 5.99 -5.11
C SER A 50 8.02 6.63 -3.91
N LYS A 51 8.27 7.93 -4.03
CA LYS A 51 8.82 8.71 -2.91
C LYS A 51 7.83 8.82 -1.75
N GLN A 52 6.54 8.83 -2.05
CA GLN A 52 5.47 8.82 -1.04
C GLN A 52 5.51 7.53 -0.23
N ALA A 53 5.65 6.38 -0.89
CA ALA A 53 5.79 5.10 -0.21
C ALA A 53 7.08 5.07 0.63
N ARG A 54 8.18 5.63 0.13
CA ARG A 54 9.42 5.75 0.91
C ARG A 54 9.22 6.58 2.18
N ASP A 55 8.56 7.73 2.07
CA ASP A 55 8.34 8.61 3.21
C ASP A 55 7.42 7.95 4.24
N TYR A 56 6.41 7.24 3.80
CA TYR A 56 5.57 6.44 4.69
C TYR A 56 6.36 5.33 5.39
N ALA A 57 7.23 4.64 4.66
CA ALA A 57 8.09 3.61 5.23
C ALA A 57 9.04 4.18 6.30
N LYS A 58 9.62 5.34 6.05
CA LYS A 58 10.45 6.03 7.04
C LYS A 58 9.68 6.41 8.29
N TRP A 59 8.42 6.80 8.13
CA TRP A 59 7.55 7.04 9.26
C TRP A 59 7.30 5.74 10.06
N LEU A 60 7.06 4.62 9.38
CA LEU A 60 6.90 3.31 10.02
C LEU A 60 8.13 2.91 10.86
N GLU A 61 9.33 3.27 10.43
CA GLU A 61 10.56 3.00 11.18
C GLU A 61 10.53 3.64 12.57
N GLY A 62 9.84 4.76 12.74
CA GLY A 62 9.70 5.45 14.03
C GLY A 62 8.60 4.92 14.92
N GLU A 63 7.73 4.04 14.43
CA GLU A 63 6.56 3.59 15.17
C GLU A 63 6.85 2.32 15.99
N THR A 64 6.73 2.44 17.32
CA THR A 64 7.07 1.34 18.23
C THR A 64 6.14 0.14 18.16
N TRP A 65 4.89 0.34 17.73
CA TRP A 65 3.88 -0.72 17.58
C TRP A 65 4.08 -1.58 16.33
N VAL A 66 4.89 -1.12 15.40
CA VAL A 66 5.28 -1.88 14.20
C VAL A 66 6.62 -2.56 14.47
N GLU A 67 6.64 -3.88 14.53
CA GLU A 67 7.87 -4.64 14.72
C GLU A 67 8.68 -4.72 13.44
N SER A 68 8.00 -5.04 12.33
CA SER A 68 8.58 -5.08 10.98
C SER A 68 7.49 -4.83 9.95
N TYR A 69 7.89 -4.66 8.68
CA TYR A 69 6.94 -4.48 7.58
C TYR A 69 7.54 -4.93 6.27
N GLU A 70 6.67 -5.23 5.31
CA GLU A 70 7.02 -5.54 3.94
C GLU A 70 6.40 -4.49 3.03
N ALA A 71 7.17 -3.98 2.09
CA ALA A 71 6.70 -3.03 1.08
C ALA A 71 6.45 -3.73 -0.25
N ALA A 72 5.50 -3.21 -1.03
CA ALA A 72 5.13 -3.79 -2.32
C ALA A 72 4.89 -5.30 -2.22
N CYS A 73 4.06 -5.69 -1.26
CA CYS A 73 3.80 -7.09 -0.94
C CYS A 73 2.88 -7.71 -2.00
N PRO A 74 3.39 -8.65 -2.83
CA PRO A 74 2.60 -9.23 -3.90
C PRO A 74 1.50 -10.14 -3.36
N TRP A 75 0.34 -10.15 -4.08
CA TRP A 75 -0.74 -11.06 -3.75
C TRP A 75 -0.54 -12.40 -4.43
N ASP A 76 -0.98 -13.45 -3.77
CA ASP A 76 -0.99 -14.79 -4.34
C ASP A 76 -2.23 -14.96 -5.22
N MET A 77 -2.04 -14.98 -6.54
CA MET A 77 -3.13 -15.08 -7.51
C MET A 77 -3.90 -16.40 -7.41
N THR A 78 -3.31 -17.45 -6.83
CA THR A 78 -4.02 -18.72 -6.64
C THR A 78 -5.18 -18.61 -5.65
N ARG A 79 -5.22 -17.54 -4.87
CA ARG A 79 -6.30 -17.26 -3.92
C ARG A 79 -7.48 -16.52 -4.54
N TYR A 80 -7.34 -15.93 -5.72
CA TYR A 80 -8.38 -15.11 -6.35
C TYR A 80 -9.70 -15.84 -6.59
N PRO A 81 -9.73 -17.13 -6.99
CA PRO A 81 -10.98 -17.86 -7.16
C PRO A 81 -11.83 -17.98 -5.88
N HIS A 82 -11.22 -17.83 -4.72
CA HIS A 82 -11.87 -17.93 -3.41
C HIS A 82 -12.39 -16.60 -2.88
N ILE A 83 -12.16 -15.50 -3.62
CA ILE A 83 -12.59 -14.16 -3.25
C ILE A 83 -13.90 -13.84 -3.96
N ASP A 84 -14.83 -13.15 -3.29
CA ASP A 84 -16.07 -12.70 -3.92
C ASP A 84 -15.74 -11.71 -5.06
N HIS A 85 -16.27 -11.99 -6.25
CA HIS A 85 -16.04 -11.20 -7.46
C HIS A 85 -17.09 -10.10 -7.69
N ILE A 86 -18.17 -10.07 -6.92
CA ILE A 86 -19.28 -9.14 -7.13
C ILE A 86 -18.79 -7.69 -7.05
N GLY A 87 -19.11 -6.90 -8.08
CA GLY A 87 -18.79 -5.48 -8.11
C GLY A 87 -17.36 -5.15 -8.49
N ILE A 88 -16.55 -6.13 -8.84
CA ILE A 88 -15.17 -5.94 -9.28
C ILE A 88 -15.03 -6.45 -10.72
N ARG A 89 -14.39 -5.65 -11.57
CA ARG A 89 -14.20 -6.02 -12.98
C ARG A 89 -13.37 -7.29 -13.12
N PRO A 90 -13.74 -8.19 -14.04
CA PRO A 90 -13.09 -9.50 -14.17
C PRO A 90 -11.59 -9.43 -14.43
N ALA A 91 -11.12 -8.43 -15.18
CA ALA A 91 -9.70 -8.27 -15.49
C ALA A 91 -8.82 -8.15 -14.24
N TYR A 92 -9.35 -7.67 -13.13
CA TYR A 92 -8.59 -7.51 -11.89
C TYR A 92 -8.21 -8.85 -11.27
N PHE A 93 -8.96 -9.91 -11.53
CA PHE A 93 -8.65 -11.27 -11.07
C PHE A 93 -7.64 -11.99 -11.97
N GLU A 94 -7.20 -11.34 -13.04
CA GLU A 94 -6.13 -11.81 -13.92
C GLU A 94 -4.87 -10.95 -13.81
N THR A 95 -4.86 -10.00 -12.89
CA THR A 95 -3.77 -9.02 -12.72
C THR A 95 -2.93 -9.38 -11.50
N GLU A 96 -1.61 -9.27 -11.64
CA GLU A 96 -0.69 -9.35 -10.52
C GLU A 96 -0.72 -8.04 -9.73
N TRP A 97 -1.32 -8.08 -8.56
CA TRP A 97 -1.40 -6.94 -7.66
C TRP A 97 -0.41 -7.05 -6.51
N ALA A 98 -0.12 -5.93 -5.89
CA ALA A 98 0.64 -5.85 -4.65
C ALA A 98 0.02 -4.80 -3.74
N SER A 99 0.04 -5.03 -2.45
CA SER A 99 -0.30 -4.04 -1.45
C SER A 99 0.91 -3.19 -1.11
N ASP A 100 0.68 -1.92 -0.78
CA ASP A 100 1.79 -1.00 -0.50
C ASP A 100 2.58 -1.43 0.73
N PHE A 101 1.90 -1.79 1.83
CA PHE A 101 2.58 -2.25 3.04
C PHE A 101 1.79 -3.36 3.75
N LEU A 102 2.52 -4.38 4.16
CA LEU A 102 2.07 -5.38 5.12
C LEU A 102 2.85 -5.15 6.42
N LEU A 103 2.16 -4.85 7.50
CA LEU A 103 2.75 -4.55 8.81
C LEU A 103 2.69 -5.77 9.70
N HIS A 104 3.76 -6.00 10.46
CA HIS A 104 3.82 -7.03 11.50
C HIS A 104 3.92 -6.33 12.86
N TYR A 105 2.95 -6.57 13.72
CA TYR A 105 2.89 -5.95 15.03
C TYR A 105 3.61 -6.78 16.08
N ALA A 106 4.05 -6.11 17.14
CA ALA A 106 4.76 -6.76 18.23
C ALA A 106 3.93 -7.86 18.95
N ASP A 107 2.59 -7.78 18.89
CA ASP A 107 1.68 -8.78 19.45
C ASP A 107 1.39 -9.96 18.51
N GLY A 108 2.04 -10.04 17.36
CA GLY A 108 1.88 -11.10 16.38
C GLY A 108 0.76 -10.89 15.36
N ARG A 109 -0.03 -9.83 15.49
CA ARG A 109 -1.04 -9.49 14.48
C ARG A 109 -0.38 -8.83 13.27
N ALA A 110 -1.15 -8.75 12.19
CA ALA A 110 -0.72 -8.09 10.96
C ALA A 110 -1.73 -7.01 10.54
N GLY A 111 -1.26 -6.06 9.78
CA GLY A 111 -2.09 -5.01 9.21
C GLY A 111 -1.65 -4.68 7.79
N VAL A 112 -2.57 -4.16 6.99
CA VAL A 112 -2.30 -3.76 5.61
C VAL A 112 -2.60 -2.29 5.44
N ARG A 113 -1.75 -1.61 4.69
CA ARG A 113 -1.91 -0.19 4.35
C ARG A 113 -1.82 -0.02 2.85
N GLU A 114 -2.86 0.56 2.28
CA GLU A 114 -2.91 0.96 0.88
C GLU A 114 -2.81 2.48 0.80
N LEU A 115 -1.83 2.99 0.07
CA LEU A 115 -1.59 4.43 -0.06
C LEU A 115 -2.30 4.96 -1.30
N VAL A 116 -3.07 6.01 -1.14
CA VAL A 116 -3.83 6.62 -2.23
C VAL A 116 -3.82 8.14 -2.12
N THR A 117 -4.05 8.80 -3.23
CA THR A 117 -4.38 10.24 -3.24
C THR A 117 -5.90 10.41 -3.14
N ALA A 118 -6.35 11.59 -2.72
CA ALA A 118 -7.78 11.91 -2.67
C ALA A 118 -8.44 11.77 -4.07
N GLY A 119 -7.72 12.11 -5.14
CA GLY A 119 -8.21 11.96 -6.51
C GLY A 119 -8.47 10.51 -6.92
N GLN A 120 -7.67 9.58 -6.45
CA GLN A 120 -7.87 8.16 -6.72
C GLN A 120 -9.16 7.63 -6.09
N LEU A 121 -9.57 8.15 -4.94
CA LEU A 121 -10.80 7.76 -4.29
C LEU A 121 -12.07 8.17 -5.04
N GLN A 122 -11.95 9.02 -6.06
CA GLN A 122 -13.06 9.42 -6.93
C GLN A 122 -13.17 8.55 -8.18
N LYS A 123 -12.23 7.65 -8.42
CA LYS A 123 -12.19 6.78 -9.59
C LYS A 123 -12.70 5.40 -9.25
N LYS A 124 -13.71 4.95 -10.00
CA LYS A 124 -14.29 3.62 -9.80
C LYS A 124 -13.23 2.52 -9.92
N ALA A 125 -12.30 2.65 -10.86
CA ALA A 125 -11.22 1.68 -11.05
C ALA A 125 -10.36 1.50 -9.79
N ASP A 126 -10.00 2.61 -9.14
CA ASP A 126 -9.19 2.58 -7.92
C ASP A 126 -9.99 2.03 -6.74
N LEU A 127 -11.27 2.38 -6.64
CA LEU A 127 -12.15 1.85 -5.58
C LEU A 127 -12.34 0.33 -5.70
N GLU A 128 -12.48 -0.18 -6.92
CA GLU A 128 -12.59 -1.63 -7.16
C GLU A 128 -11.29 -2.35 -6.75
N LYS A 129 -10.14 -1.76 -7.06
CA LYS A 129 -8.85 -2.31 -6.64
C LYS A 129 -8.72 -2.35 -5.12
N LEU A 130 -9.09 -1.27 -4.44
CA LEU A 130 -9.06 -1.21 -2.98
C LEU A 130 -10.01 -2.24 -2.35
N GLU A 131 -11.20 -2.40 -2.91
CA GLU A 131 -12.16 -3.40 -2.42
C GLU A 131 -11.65 -4.83 -2.64
N LEU A 132 -10.99 -5.10 -3.76
CA LEU A 132 -10.35 -6.38 -4.00
C LEU A 132 -9.24 -6.63 -2.95
N SER A 133 -8.41 -5.63 -2.67
CA SER A 133 -7.39 -5.71 -1.63
C SER A 133 -8.01 -6.06 -0.27
N ARG A 134 -9.05 -5.36 0.11
CA ARG A 134 -9.74 -5.60 1.38
C ARG A 134 -10.26 -7.04 1.49
N ARG A 135 -10.90 -7.54 0.43
CA ARG A 135 -11.42 -8.92 0.39
C ARG A 135 -10.30 -9.96 0.41
N TYR A 136 -9.22 -9.69 -0.31
CA TYR A 136 -8.05 -10.58 -0.35
C TYR A 136 -7.46 -10.78 1.04
N TRP A 137 -7.19 -9.68 1.73
CA TRP A 137 -6.57 -9.74 3.06
C TRP A 137 -7.53 -10.23 4.13
N ALA A 138 -8.82 -9.93 4.04
CA ALA A 138 -9.83 -10.47 4.94
C ALA A 138 -9.90 -12.00 4.84
N ALA A 139 -9.74 -12.56 3.65
CA ALA A 139 -9.69 -14.02 3.46
C ALA A 139 -8.43 -14.65 4.09
N LEU A 140 -7.42 -13.86 4.37
CA LEU A 140 -6.20 -14.26 5.11
C LEU A 140 -6.24 -13.88 6.59
N ASP A 141 -7.42 -13.57 7.11
CA ASP A 141 -7.65 -13.17 8.50
C ASP A 141 -6.94 -11.88 8.92
N VAL A 142 -6.59 -11.03 7.98
CA VAL A 142 -6.07 -9.68 8.27
C VAL A 142 -7.25 -8.71 8.38
N SER A 143 -7.63 -8.36 9.59
CA SER A 143 -8.74 -7.45 9.87
C SER A 143 -8.33 -5.98 9.90
N ASP A 144 -7.06 -5.69 10.20
CA ASP A 144 -6.53 -4.33 10.22
C ASP A 144 -6.07 -3.91 8.82
N TRP A 145 -7.05 -3.67 7.96
CA TRP A 145 -6.83 -3.17 6.61
C TRP A 145 -7.31 -1.73 6.51
N LYS A 146 -6.46 -0.82 6.05
CA LYS A 146 -6.78 0.61 5.99
C LYS A 146 -6.18 1.27 4.75
N VAL A 147 -6.88 2.32 4.31
CA VAL A 147 -6.41 3.24 3.26
C VAL A 147 -5.76 4.45 3.90
N VAL A 148 -4.58 4.78 3.46
CA VAL A 148 -3.86 5.99 3.87
C VAL A 148 -3.98 7.01 2.75
N ILE A 149 -4.62 8.14 3.04
CA ILE A 149 -4.76 9.25 2.09
C ILE A 149 -3.56 10.18 2.25
N LEU A 150 -2.85 10.39 1.14
CA LEU A 150 -1.65 11.21 1.07
C LEU A 150 -1.99 12.66 0.66
#